data_1d93bf4392d310c90b5eb5f4075722c2
#
_entry.id   1d93bf4392d310c90b5eb5f4075722c2
#
_cell.length_a   1.000
_cell.length_b   1.000
_cell.length_c   1.000
_cell.angle_alpha   90.00
_cell.angle_beta   90.00
_cell.angle_gamma   90.00
#
_symmetry.space_group_name_H-M   'P 1'
#
loop_
_entity.id
_entity.type
_entity.pdbx_description
1 polymer ?
#
loop_
_entity_poly.entity_id
_entity_poly.type
_entity_poly.pdbx_seq_one_letter_code
_entity_poly.pdbx_strand_id
1 'polypeptide(L)'
;KDRNDNRHKLTLTGTRRLGKKCEVYASWNYHSGGWMTSESQAIWEGEIGKWPETFYSYPNNLQIPDYHRLDVGFNFHKTTKRGNESIWNLSVYNAYCRINPIVAFVTDSYNFTEDNLSGFNFTGQAFGIIPIIPSFSYTLKF
;
A
#
# COMPACT_ATOMS: atom_id res chain seq x y z
N LYS A 1 -19.30 10.25 -0.54
CA LYS A 1 -18.35 9.58 0.36
C LYS A 1 -17.20 10.53 0.63
N ASP A 2 -16.58 10.44 1.82
CA ASP A 2 -15.40 11.24 2.14
C ASP A 2 -14.14 10.60 1.56
N ARG A 3 -13.19 11.41 1.11
CA ARG A 3 -11.87 10.97 0.62
C ARG A 3 -11.13 10.11 1.66
N ASN A 4 -11.28 10.46 2.94
CA ASN A 4 -10.61 9.78 4.07
C ASN A 4 -11.51 8.74 4.75
N ASP A 5 -12.60 8.29 4.13
CA ASP A 5 -13.52 7.31 4.70
C ASP A 5 -12.90 5.89 4.69
N ASN A 6 -11.96 5.68 5.62
CA ASN A 6 -11.36 4.37 5.92
C ASN A 6 -12.13 3.73 7.08
N ARG A 7 -13.26 3.11 6.81
CA ARG A 7 -14.20 2.63 7.84
C ARG A 7 -13.67 1.51 8.69
N HIS A 8 -12.85 0.66 8.12
CA HIS A 8 -12.33 -0.52 8.81
C HIS A 8 -10.83 -0.42 8.99
N LYS A 9 -10.39 -0.46 10.25
CA LYS A 9 -8.96 -0.55 10.62
C LYS A 9 -8.80 -1.67 11.62
N LEU A 10 -7.88 -2.59 11.35
CA LEU A 10 -7.56 -3.70 12.21
C LEU A 10 -6.03 -3.84 12.33
N THR A 11 -5.56 -3.92 13.56
CA THR A 11 -4.16 -4.23 13.86
C THR A 11 -4.11 -5.43 14.78
N LEU A 12 -3.40 -6.47 14.35
CA LEU A 12 -3.13 -7.67 15.14
C LEU A 12 -1.64 -7.74 15.40
N THR A 13 -1.26 -7.78 16.68
CA THR A 13 0.13 -7.89 17.09
C THR A 13 0.30 -9.10 18.00
N GLY A 14 1.29 -9.92 17.73
CA GLY A 14 1.63 -11.08 18.53
C GLY A 14 3.12 -11.12 18.82
N THR A 15 3.47 -11.51 20.03
CA THR A 15 4.86 -11.73 20.47
C THR A 15 4.93 -13.07 21.17
N ARG A 16 5.96 -13.87 20.84
CA ARG A 16 6.19 -15.17 21.45
C ARG A 16 7.67 -15.37 21.76
N ARG A 17 7.95 -15.77 22.99
CA ARG A 17 9.29 -16.21 23.37
C ARG A 17 9.53 -17.64 22.92
N LEU A 18 10.61 -17.85 22.16
CA LEU A 18 11.10 -19.16 21.73
C LEU A 18 12.30 -19.53 22.60
N GLY A 19 12.00 -20.01 23.81
CA GLY A 19 13.02 -20.32 24.82
C GLY A 19 13.53 -19.09 25.57
N LYS A 20 14.76 -19.17 26.14
CA LYS A 20 15.33 -18.12 27.01
C LYS A 20 16.03 -16.98 26.26
N LYS A 21 16.36 -17.18 25.00
CA LYS A 21 17.23 -16.26 24.24
C LYS A 21 16.61 -15.70 22.96
N CYS A 22 15.47 -16.22 22.55
CA CYS A 22 14.86 -15.80 21.29
C CYS A 22 13.40 -15.36 21.53
N GLU A 23 13.03 -14.27 20.90
CA GLU A 23 11.67 -13.77 20.87
C GLU A 23 11.30 -13.46 19.41
N VAL A 24 10.14 -13.89 18.98
CA VAL A 24 9.56 -13.56 17.69
C VAL A 24 8.38 -12.65 17.89
N TYR A 25 8.24 -11.66 17.03
CA TYR A 25 7.07 -10.81 16.98
C TYR A 25 6.55 -10.68 15.55
N ALA A 26 5.25 -10.49 15.44
CA ALA A 26 4.59 -10.22 14.18
C ALA A 26 3.50 -9.16 14.38
N SER A 27 3.33 -8.29 13.41
CA SER A 27 2.28 -7.27 13.41
C SER A 27 1.62 -7.26 12.04
N TRP A 28 0.31 -7.48 12.01
CA TRP A 28 -0.48 -7.38 10.81
C TRP A 28 -1.42 -6.18 10.90
N ASN A 29 -1.35 -5.35 9.88
CA ASN A 29 -2.13 -4.11 9.79
C ASN A 29 -3.00 -4.18 8.56
N TYR A 30 -4.27 -3.83 8.72
CA TYR A 30 -5.26 -3.74 7.65
C TYR A 30 -6.03 -2.43 7.78
N HIS A 31 -6.33 -1.79 6.67
CA HIS A 31 -7.38 -0.79 6.59
C HIS A 31 -8.06 -0.82 5.22
N SER A 32 -9.36 -0.53 5.20
CA SER A 32 -10.10 -0.36 3.95
C SER A 32 -9.55 0.80 3.15
N GLY A 33 -9.59 0.69 1.84
CA GLY A 33 -9.16 1.75 0.93
C GLY A 33 -10.02 3.01 1.08
N GLY A 34 -9.39 4.16 0.88
CA GLY A 34 -10.09 5.45 0.80
C GLY A 34 -10.79 5.63 -0.54
N TRP A 35 -11.33 6.81 -0.76
CA TRP A 35 -12.04 7.18 -1.98
C TRP A 35 -11.31 8.30 -2.71
N MET A 36 -11.36 8.27 -4.03
CA MET A 36 -10.83 9.34 -4.87
C MET A 36 -11.86 9.73 -5.94
N THR A 37 -11.70 10.93 -6.46
CA THR A 37 -12.48 11.38 -7.61
C THR A 37 -11.74 10.96 -8.88
N SER A 38 -12.45 10.25 -9.72
CA SER A 38 -11.99 9.82 -11.04
C SER A 38 -12.87 10.40 -12.13
N GLU A 39 -12.28 10.71 -13.24
CA GLU A 39 -13.01 11.03 -14.46
C GLU A 39 -13.84 9.82 -14.89
N SER A 40 -15.07 10.05 -15.29
CA SER A 40 -16.02 8.98 -15.60
C SER A 40 -16.59 9.07 -17.02
N GLN A 41 -16.42 10.22 -17.66
CA GLN A 41 -16.92 10.49 -19.00
C GLN A 41 -15.97 11.41 -19.75
N ALA A 42 -15.82 11.20 -21.04
CA ALA A 42 -15.17 12.13 -21.95
C ALA A 42 -16.09 12.42 -23.13
N ILE A 43 -16.19 13.68 -23.52
CA ILE A 43 -16.96 14.12 -24.68
C ILE A 43 -15.99 14.77 -25.65
N TRP A 44 -16.02 14.28 -26.90
CA TRP A 44 -15.27 14.89 -27.97
C TRP A 44 -16.23 15.59 -28.95
N GLU A 45 -16.01 16.87 -29.12
CA GLU A 45 -16.85 17.70 -29.98
C GLU A 45 -16.50 17.57 -31.49
N GLY A 46 -15.57 16.68 -31.84
CA GLY A 46 -15.26 16.36 -33.26
C GLY A 46 -14.35 17.38 -33.95
N GLU A 47 -13.81 18.37 -33.25
CA GLU A 47 -12.85 19.31 -33.81
C GLU A 47 -11.41 18.74 -33.85
N ILE A 48 -10.78 18.79 -35.01
CA ILE A 48 -9.38 18.38 -35.19
C ILE A 48 -8.47 19.30 -34.37
N GLY A 49 -7.67 18.72 -33.47
CA GLY A 49 -6.71 19.44 -32.64
C GLY A 49 -7.22 19.83 -31.26
N LYS A 50 -8.47 19.54 -30.93
CA LYS A 50 -8.97 19.67 -29.54
C LYS A 50 -8.93 18.31 -28.82
N TRP A 51 -8.52 18.35 -27.57
CA TRP A 51 -8.60 17.19 -26.67
C TRP A 51 -10.04 17.01 -26.17
N PRO A 52 -10.47 15.76 -25.91
CA PRO A 52 -11.77 15.51 -25.30
C PRO A 52 -11.89 16.21 -23.94
N GLU A 53 -13.03 16.80 -23.67
CA GLU A 53 -13.34 17.31 -22.34
C GLU A 53 -13.75 16.17 -21.42
N THR A 54 -13.12 16.08 -20.25
CA THR A 54 -13.39 15.04 -19.26
C THR A 54 -14.32 15.57 -18.16
N PHE A 55 -15.27 14.75 -17.74
CA PHE A 55 -16.27 15.10 -16.73
C PHE A 55 -16.26 14.11 -15.56
N TYR A 56 -16.51 14.66 -14.37
CA TYR A 56 -16.68 13.88 -13.15
C TYR A 56 -18.16 13.69 -12.88
N SER A 57 -18.62 12.44 -12.74
CA SER A 57 -20.03 12.17 -12.42
C SER A 57 -20.40 12.69 -11.03
N TYR A 58 -19.54 12.44 -10.06
CA TYR A 58 -19.67 12.92 -8.68
C TYR A 58 -18.33 12.72 -7.94
N PRO A 59 -18.07 13.50 -6.87
CA PRO A 59 -16.83 13.39 -6.12
C PRO A 59 -16.71 12.05 -5.39
N ASN A 60 -15.48 11.57 -5.24
CA ASN A 60 -15.14 10.33 -4.54
C ASN A 60 -15.93 9.11 -5.08
N ASN A 61 -15.82 8.88 -6.39
CA ASN A 61 -16.53 7.84 -7.12
C ASN A 61 -15.72 6.54 -7.28
N LEU A 62 -14.41 6.57 -7.03
CA LEU A 62 -13.53 5.42 -7.14
C LEU A 62 -12.95 5.04 -5.77
N GLN A 63 -13.06 3.77 -5.39
CA GLN A 63 -12.45 3.25 -4.18
C GLN A 63 -11.03 2.76 -4.47
N ILE A 64 -10.07 3.21 -3.66
CA ILE A 64 -8.69 2.72 -3.68
C ILE A 64 -8.67 1.31 -3.07
N PRO A 65 -7.87 0.38 -3.60
CA PRO A 65 -7.75 -0.95 -3.01
C PRO A 65 -7.33 -0.93 -1.54
N ASP A 66 -7.77 -1.93 -0.79
CA ASP A 66 -7.46 -2.08 0.63
C ASP A 66 -5.96 -2.22 0.87
N TYR A 67 -5.52 -1.62 1.97
CA TYR A 67 -4.15 -1.73 2.46
C TYR A 67 -4.05 -2.86 3.47
N HIS A 68 -3.05 -3.74 3.31
CA HIS A 68 -2.65 -4.63 4.40
C HIS A 68 -1.16 -4.99 4.32
N ARG A 69 -0.57 -5.19 5.49
CA ARG A 69 0.86 -5.43 5.63
C ARG A 69 1.14 -6.35 6.81
N LEU A 70 2.10 -7.25 6.62
CA LEU A 70 2.65 -8.08 7.69
C LEU A 70 4.11 -7.70 7.93
N ASP A 71 4.42 -7.37 9.17
CA ASP A 71 5.77 -7.14 9.66
C ASP A 71 6.15 -8.27 10.61
N VAL A 72 7.34 -8.83 10.47
CA VAL A 72 7.84 -9.93 11.29
C VAL A 72 9.24 -9.60 11.77
N GLY A 73 9.55 -9.96 13.01
CA GLY A 73 10.91 -9.77 13.52
C GLY A 73 11.28 -10.76 14.61
N PHE A 74 12.59 -10.86 14.80
CA PHE A 74 13.24 -11.75 15.76
C PHE A 74 14.20 -10.96 16.62
N ASN A 75 14.14 -11.15 17.94
CA ASN A 75 15.06 -10.62 18.91
C ASN A 75 15.88 -11.78 19.49
N PHE A 76 17.20 -11.69 19.40
CA PHE A 76 18.12 -12.63 20.04
C PHE A 76 18.84 -11.95 21.19
N HIS A 77 18.62 -12.47 22.39
CA HIS A 77 19.22 -11.98 23.62
C HIS A 77 20.43 -12.83 23.98
N LYS A 78 21.57 -12.20 24.17
CA LYS A 78 22.80 -12.86 24.60
C LYS A 78 23.46 -12.08 25.72
N THR A 79 23.74 -12.72 26.84
CA THR A 79 24.57 -12.16 27.90
C THR A 79 26.03 -12.33 27.54
N THR A 80 26.79 -11.24 27.54
CA THR A 80 28.22 -11.26 27.27
C THR A 80 28.99 -11.79 28.48
N LYS A 81 30.25 -12.19 28.29
CA LYS A 81 31.13 -12.65 29.40
C LYS A 81 31.30 -11.60 30.51
N ARG A 82 31.11 -10.35 30.21
CA ARG A 82 31.21 -9.21 31.17
C ARG A 82 29.89 -8.88 31.88
N GLY A 83 28.83 -9.70 31.66
CA GLY A 83 27.52 -9.47 32.28
C GLY A 83 26.60 -8.54 31.49
N ASN A 84 27.06 -7.90 30.44
CA ASN A 84 26.26 -6.99 29.62
C ASN A 84 25.26 -7.76 28.76
N GLU A 85 24.08 -7.20 28.52
CA GLU A 85 23.06 -7.77 27.63
C GLU A 85 23.27 -7.26 26.20
N SER A 86 23.40 -8.18 25.24
CA SER A 86 23.40 -7.84 23.81
C SER A 86 22.14 -8.38 23.16
N ILE A 87 21.48 -7.52 22.38
CA ILE A 87 20.23 -7.83 21.68
C ILE A 87 20.49 -7.62 20.18
N TRP A 88 20.24 -8.67 19.42
CA TRP A 88 20.27 -8.66 17.96
C TRP A 88 18.83 -8.67 17.47
N ASN A 89 18.42 -7.68 16.72
CA ASN A 89 17.12 -7.65 16.09
C ASN A 89 17.26 -7.83 14.59
N LEU A 90 16.53 -8.77 14.04
CA LEU A 90 16.35 -8.97 12.61
C LEU A 90 14.86 -8.84 12.31
N SER A 91 14.49 -7.90 11.45
CA SER A 91 13.10 -7.69 11.11
C SER A 91 12.88 -7.50 9.61
N VAL A 92 11.68 -7.80 9.19
CA VAL A 92 11.24 -7.65 7.81
C VAL A 92 9.92 -6.89 7.81
N TYR A 93 9.95 -5.72 7.21
CA TYR A 93 8.78 -4.92 6.93
C TYR A 93 8.13 -5.43 5.64
N ASN A 94 6.80 -5.54 5.62
CA ASN A 94 6.03 -6.04 4.50
C ASN A 94 6.49 -7.44 4.02
N ALA A 95 6.47 -8.41 4.95
CA ALA A 95 7.05 -9.73 4.78
C ALA A 95 6.53 -10.53 3.58
N TYR A 96 5.31 -10.26 3.10
CA TYR A 96 4.77 -10.88 1.90
C TYR A 96 4.87 -10.00 0.64
N CYS A 97 5.65 -8.90 0.72
CA CYS A 97 5.99 -8.06 -0.43
C CYS A 97 4.77 -7.51 -1.20
N ARG A 98 3.67 -7.18 -0.51
CA ARG A 98 2.50 -6.59 -1.16
C ARG A 98 2.78 -5.14 -1.51
N ILE A 99 2.58 -4.79 -2.78
CA ILE A 99 2.57 -3.40 -3.21
C ILE A 99 1.24 -2.78 -2.79
N ASN A 100 1.26 -2.09 -1.65
CA ASN A 100 0.09 -1.36 -1.17
C ASN A 100 -0.04 -0.03 -1.90
N PRO A 101 -1.22 0.32 -2.40
CA PRO A 101 -1.41 1.56 -3.13
C PRO A 101 -1.27 2.77 -2.19
N ILE A 102 -0.42 3.71 -2.59
CA ILE A 102 -0.25 5.01 -1.92
C ILE A 102 -1.03 6.08 -2.67
N VAL A 103 -1.00 5.98 -4.00
CA VAL A 103 -1.70 6.88 -4.92
C VAL A 103 -2.39 6.04 -5.97
N ALA A 104 -3.60 6.42 -6.31
CA ALA A 104 -4.30 5.90 -7.46
C ALA A 104 -4.58 7.06 -8.43
N PHE A 105 -4.48 6.79 -9.71
CA PHE A 105 -4.81 7.72 -10.78
C PHE A 105 -5.52 6.95 -11.90
N VAL A 106 -6.25 7.69 -12.69
CA VAL A 106 -6.90 7.14 -13.87
C VAL A 106 -6.12 7.59 -15.09
N THR A 107 -5.82 6.64 -15.93
CA THR A 107 -5.19 6.90 -17.23
C THR A 107 -6.23 6.71 -18.33
N ASP A 108 -6.35 7.71 -19.18
CA ASP A 108 -7.19 7.64 -20.37
C ASP A 108 -6.43 6.93 -21.46
N SER A 109 -7.07 5.99 -22.13
CA SER A 109 -6.57 5.43 -23.38
C SER A 109 -7.59 5.65 -24.48
N TYR A 110 -7.13 6.25 -25.55
CA TYR A 110 -7.95 6.52 -26.74
C TYR A 110 -7.61 5.49 -27.81
N ASN A 111 -8.57 4.64 -28.17
CA ASN A 111 -8.46 3.75 -29.32
C ASN A 111 -9.41 4.26 -30.41
N PHE A 112 -8.87 5.03 -31.34
CA PHE A 112 -9.61 5.42 -32.54
C PHE A 112 -9.42 4.35 -33.61
N THR A 113 -10.48 3.63 -33.94
CA THR A 113 -10.57 2.81 -35.15
C THR A 113 -11.49 3.56 -36.13
N GLU A 114 -11.21 3.51 -37.43
CA GLU A 114 -11.99 4.21 -38.47
C GLU A 114 -13.51 3.94 -38.42
N ASP A 115 -13.91 2.83 -37.84
CA ASP A 115 -15.31 2.41 -37.73
C ASP A 115 -15.94 2.62 -36.32
N ASN A 116 -15.22 3.12 -35.31
CA ASN A 116 -15.75 3.21 -33.93
C ASN A 116 -15.18 4.39 -33.17
N LEU A 117 -15.95 5.46 -33.10
CA LEU A 117 -15.64 6.72 -32.39
C LEU A 117 -15.87 6.63 -30.87
N SER A 118 -16.23 5.45 -30.32
CA SER A 118 -16.60 5.27 -28.91
C SER A 118 -15.52 4.63 -28.04
N GLY A 119 -14.28 4.69 -28.41
CA GLY A 119 -13.17 3.99 -27.75
C GLY A 119 -12.49 4.72 -26.59
N PHE A 120 -13.24 5.37 -25.68
CA PHE A 120 -12.67 5.90 -24.46
C PHE A 120 -12.63 4.81 -23.38
N ASN A 121 -11.43 4.44 -22.95
CA ASN A 121 -11.23 3.52 -21.84
C ASN A 121 -10.55 4.24 -20.68
N PHE A 122 -11.22 4.31 -19.56
CA PHE A 122 -10.65 4.76 -18.31
C PHE A 122 -10.07 3.57 -17.54
N THR A 123 -8.76 3.54 -17.36
CA THR A 123 -8.09 2.48 -16.60
C THR A 123 -7.58 3.05 -15.30
N GLY A 124 -8.12 2.58 -14.18
CA GLY A 124 -7.63 2.91 -12.86
C GLY A 124 -6.29 2.20 -12.61
N GLN A 125 -5.25 2.97 -12.32
CA GLN A 125 -3.95 2.45 -11.90
C GLN A 125 -3.66 2.84 -10.47
N ALA A 126 -3.23 1.88 -9.66
CA ALA A 126 -2.83 2.10 -8.30
C ALA A 126 -1.31 1.92 -8.17
N PHE A 127 -0.62 2.92 -7.63
CA PHE A 127 0.83 2.93 -7.49
C PHE A 127 1.23 2.79 -6.03
N GLY A 128 2.12 1.84 -5.74
CA GLY A 128 2.71 1.61 -4.43
C GLY A 128 4.22 1.49 -4.54
N ILE A 129 4.94 2.06 -3.57
CA ILE A 129 6.41 2.22 -3.64
C ILE A 129 7.15 1.27 -2.70
N ILE A 130 6.51 0.81 -1.62
CA ILE A 130 7.24 0.16 -0.53
C ILE A 130 7.20 -1.37 -0.67
N PRO A 131 8.27 -1.99 -1.21
CA PRO A 131 8.42 -3.43 -1.26
C PRO A 131 8.78 -4.00 0.12
N ILE A 132 9.27 -5.22 0.15
CA ILE A 132 9.87 -5.83 1.33
C ILE A 132 11.12 -5.05 1.76
N ILE A 133 11.23 -4.70 3.05
CA ILE A 133 12.41 -4.01 3.62
C ILE A 133 12.95 -4.84 4.78
N PRO A 134 14.10 -5.51 4.61
CA PRO A 134 14.81 -6.12 5.73
C PRO A 134 15.49 -5.04 6.57
N SER A 135 15.51 -5.23 7.87
CA SER A 135 16.19 -4.35 8.83
C SER A 135 16.96 -5.17 9.85
N PHE A 136 18.12 -4.68 10.21
CA PHE A 136 18.98 -5.26 11.22
C PHE A 136 19.38 -4.20 12.24
N SER A 137 19.31 -4.54 13.53
CA SER A 137 19.82 -3.67 14.57
C SER A 137 20.53 -4.47 15.68
N TYR A 138 21.50 -3.83 16.31
CA TYR A 138 22.25 -4.36 17.43
C TYR A 138 22.20 -3.38 18.60
N THR A 139 21.82 -3.87 19.78
CA THR A 139 21.78 -3.07 21.00
C THR A 139 22.65 -3.74 22.07
N LEU A 140 23.55 -2.97 22.67
CA LEU A 140 24.35 -3.41 23.80
C LEU A 140 23.95 -2.57 25.03
N LYS A 141 23.55 -3.25 26.11
CA LYS A 141 23.25 -2.64 27.42
C LYS A 141 24.40 -2.95 28.38
N PHE A 142 24.96 -1.93 28.98
CA PHE A 142 26.02 -1.98 29.95
C PHE A 142 25.47 -2.13 31.36
#